data_d82dc75337fb4c951c1e0f8679777245
#
_entry.id   d82dc75337fb4c951c1e0f8679777245
#
_cell.length_a   1.000
_cell.length_b   1.000
_cell.length_c   1.000
_cell.angle_alpha   90.00
_cell.angle_beta   90.00
_cell.angle_gamma   90.00
#
_symmetry.space_group_name_H-M   'P 1'
#
loop_
_entity.id
_entity.type
_entity.pdbx_description
1 polymer ?
#
loop_
_entity_poly.entity_id
_entity_poly.type
_entity_poly.pdbx_seq_one_letter_code
_entity_poly.pdbx_strand_id
1 'polypeptide(L)'
;MEAILEAAARILDRQGWGRFTTNAVAEVAGVSIGSLYQYFPNKLALVEAILRRHFDDVLSALRFADEQSSRIERIKVLVSGMITAHSNHPSLHRVLLEEVPRGKIAKSLQQNFEREYWSLFTKLITAN
;
A
#
# COMPACT_ATOMS: atom_id res chain seq x y z
N MET A 1 1.91 -0.17 -16.25
CA MET A 1 1.69 -0.88 -14.99
C MET A 1 1.40 0.06 -13.83
N GLU A 2 2.22 1.06 -13.60
CA GLU A 2 1.99 2.05 -12.54
C GLU A 2 0.67 2.80 -12.70
N ALA A 3 0.30 3.15 -13.93
CA ALA A 3 -0.98 3.82 -14.19
C ALA A 3 -2.18 2.97 -13.77
N ILE A 4 -2.09 1.66 -13.97
CA ILE A 4 -3.14 0.71 -13.58
C ILE A 4 -3.23 0.63 -12.06
N LEU A 5 -2.10 0.51 -11.35
CA LEU A 5 -2.08 0.44 -9.89
C LEU A 5 -2.57 1.73 -9.25
N GLU A 6 -2.19 2.88 -9.81
CA GLU A 6 -2.65 4.17 -9.31
C GLU A 6 -4.15 4.36 -9.50
N ALA A 7 -4.67 3.97 -10.66
CA ALA A 7 -6.11 4.01 -10.93
C ALA A 7 -6.86 3.09 -9.97
N ALA A 8 -6.36 1.89 -9.76
CA ALA A 8 -6.95 0.91 -8.85
C ALA A 8 -6.97 1.41 -7.42
N ALA A 9 -5.86 1.96 -6.94
CA ALA A 9 -5.76 2.53 -5.59
C ALA A 9 -6.75 3.67 -5.40
N ARG A 10 -6.88 4.53 -6.40
CA ARG A 10 -7.82 5.66 -6.36
C ARG A 10 -9.27 5.21 -6.25
N ILE A 11 -9.67 4.20 -7.02
CA ILE A 11 -11.03 3.66 -6.97
C ILE A 11 -11.31 3.05 -5.60
N LEU A 12 -10.39 2.23 -5.08
CA LEU A 12 -10.54 1.64 -3.74
C LEU A 12 -10.66 2.73 -2.66
N ASP A 13 -9.79 3.73 -2.72
CA ASP A 13 -9.78 4.80 -1.73
C ASP A 13 -11.08 5.60 -1.73
N ARG A 14 -11.56 5.98 -2.92
CA ARG A 14 -12.69 6.90 -3.06
C ARG A 14 -14.05 6.23 -3.10
N GLN A 15 -14.12 5.02 -3.65
CA GLN A 15 -15.41 4.35 -3.92
C GLN A 15 -15.58 3.05 -3.14
N GLY A 16 -14.50 2.50 -2.57
CA GLY A 16 -14.55 1.28 -1.78
C GLY A 16 -14.58 0.01 -2.62
N TRP A 17 -14.61 -1.11 -1.92
CA TRP A 17 -14.54 -2.45 -2.55
C TRP A 17 -15.72 -2.75 -3.46
N GLY A 18 -16.93 -2.32 -3.08
CA GLY A 18 -18.15 -2.62 -3.83
C GLY A 18 -18.16 -2.09 -5.25
N ARG A 19 -17.43 -1.00 -5.52
CA ARG A 19 -17.32 -0.38 -6.85
C ARG A 19 -16.02 -0.69 -7.56
N PHE A 20 -15.16 -1.47 -6.94
CA PHE A 20 -13.88 -1.84 -7.51
C PHE A 20 -14.05 -2.99 -8.49
N THR A 21 -13.90 -2.70 -9.78
CA THR A 21 -13.98 -3.69 -10.86
C THR A 21 -12.80 -3.51 -11.81
N THR A 22 -12.41 -4.59 -12.49
CA THR A 22 -11.34 -4.51 -13.48
C THR A 22 -11.68 -3.56 -14.63
N ASN A 23 -12.95 -3.53 -15.05
CA ASN A 23 -13.40 -2.60 -16.09
C ASN A 23 -13.27 -1.14 -15.64
N ALA A 24 -13.67 -0.82 -14.41
CA ALA A 24 -13.55 0.53 -13.88
C ALA A 24 -12.08 0.96 -13.79
N VAL A 25 -11.21 0.06 -13.36
CA VAL A 25 -9.77 0.32 -13.30
C VAL A 25 -9.20 0.59 -14.69
N ALA A 26 -9.53 -0.23 -15.67
CA ALA A 26 -9.06 -0.06 -17.04
C ALA A 26 -9.49 1.30 -17.61
N GLU A 27 -10.74 1.67 -17.37
CA GLU A 27 -11.30 2.96 -17.83
C GLU A 27 -10.55 4.15 -17.21
N VAL A 28 -10.36 4.16 -15.91
CA VAL A 28 -9.66 5.23 -15.21
C VAL A 28 -8.19 5.28 -15.61
N ALA A 29 -7.55 4.14 -15.80
CA ALA A 29 -6.15 4.06 -16.21
C ALA A 29 -5.93 4.43 -17.67
N GLY A 30 -6.99 4.46 -18.48
CA GLY A 30 -6.89 4.77 -19.90
C GLY A 30 -6.29 3.63 -20.72
N VAL A 31 -6.51 2.39 -20.29
CA VAL A 31 -6.02 1.20 -21.01
C VAL A 31 -7.18 0.28 -21.37
N SER A 32 -6.96 -0.59 -22.36
CA SER A 32 -7.96 -1.60 -22.70
C SER A 32 -8.04 -2.66 -21.62
N ILE A 33 -9.20 -3.32 -21.49
CA ILE A 33 -9.36 -4.42 -20.53
C ILE A 33 -8.42 -5.57 -20.84
N GLY A 34 -8.13 -5.81 -22.12
CA GLY A 34 -7.16 -6.83 -22.53
C GLY A 34 -5.75 -6.51 -22.05
N SER A 35 -5.33 -5.25 -22.16
CA SER A 35 -4.03 -4.80 -21.66
C SER A 35 -3.95 -4.95 -20.15
N LEU A 36 -5.03 -4.62 -19.43
CA LEU A 36 -5.06 -4.79 -17.97
C LEU A 36 -4.85 -6.26 -17.60
N TYR A 37 -5.55 -7.18 -18.26
CA TYR A 37 -5.44 -8.61 -17.97
C TYR A 37 -4.08 -9.21 -18.31
N GLN A 38 -3.29 -8.57 -19.16
CA GLN A 38 -1.90 -9.00 -19.40
C GLN A 38 -1.03 -8.82 -18.16
N TYR A 39 -1.32 -7.80 -17.34
CA TYR A 39 -0.56 -7.53 -16.11
C TYR A 39 -1.22 -8.15 -14.88
N PHE A 40 -2.55 -8.14 -14.82
CA PHE A 40 -3.31 -8.58 -13.66
C PHE A 40 -4.46 -9.46 -14.13
N PRO A 41 -4.36 -10.79 -13.96
CA PRO A 41 -5.35 -11.70 -14.53
C PRO A 41 -6.73 -11.62 -13.90
N ASN A 42 -6.84 -11.05 -12.69
CA ASN A 42 -8.11 -10.93 -12.00
C ASN A 42 -8.08 -9.78 -10.97
N LYS A 43 -9.23 -9.51 -10.38
CA LYS A 43 -9.43 -8.47 -9.38
C LYS A 43 -8.53 -8.67 -8.15
N LEU A 44 -8.36 -9.91 -7.71
CA LEU A 44 -7.56 -10.24 -6.55
C LEU A 44 -6.07 -9.93 -6.78
N ALA A 45 -5.57 -10.19 -7.97
CA ALA A 45 -4.19 -9.86 -8.34
C ALA A 45 -3.92 -8.35 -8.25
N LEU A 46 -4.90 -7.53 -8.65
CA LEU A 46 -4.82 -6.07 -8.50
C LEU A 46 -4.73 -5.67 -7.03
N VAL A 47 -5.60 -6.24 -6.20
CA VAL A 47 -5.61 -5.95 -4.75
C VAL A 47 -4.29 -6.32 -4.11
N GLU A 48 -3.75 -7.49 -4.44
CA GLU A 48 -2.47 -7.93 -3.89
C GLU A 48 -1.33 -6.99 -4.29
N ALA A 49 -1.33 -6.51 -5.52
CA ALA A 49 -0.32 -5.55 -5.99
C ALA A 49 -0.44 -4.20 -5.27
N ILE A 50 -1.67 -3.72 -5.05
CA ILE A 50 -1.92 -2.49 -4.30
C ILE A 50 -1.46 -2.64 -2.86
N LEU A 51 -1.80 -3.74 -2.22
CA LEU A 51 -1.43 -4.04 -0.85
C LEU A 51 0.09 -4.10 -0.70
N ARG A 52 0.77 -4.77 -1.62
CA ARG A 52 2.23 -4.88 -1.65
C ARG A 52 2.87 -3.49 -1.78
N ARG A 53 2.38 -2.67 -2.70
CA ARG A 53 2.87 -1.29 -2.89
C ARG A 53 2.68 -0.46 -1.63
N HIS A 54 1.51 -0.55 -1.00
CA HIS A 54 1.21 0.19 0.22
C HIS A 54 2.14 -0.21 1.37
N PHE A 55 2.34 -1.50 1.57
CA PHE A 55 3.25 -1.99 2.61
C PHE A 55 4.70 -1.57 2.34
N ASP A 56 5.14 -1.63 1.09
CA ASP A 56 6.49 -1.20 0.72
C ASP A 56 6.70 0.30 0.99
N ASP A 57 5.70 1.13 0.73
CA ASP A 57 5.77 2.57 1.02
C ASP A 57 5.94 2.82 2.52
N VAL A 58 5.18 2.12 3.35
CA VAL A 58 5.26 2.25 4.81
C VAL A 58 6.62 1.78 5.32
N LEU A 59 7.07 0.60 4.87
CA LEU A 59 8.36 0.04 5.29
C LEU A 59 9.53 0.91 4.82
N SER A 60 9.44 1.48 3.63
CA SER A 60 10.48 2.40 3.10
C SER A 60 10.62 3.64 3.98
N ALA A 61 9.49 4.18 4.46
CA ALA A 61 9.51 5.32 5.38
C ALA A 61 10.20 4.96 6.70
N LEU A 62 9.92 3.76 7.25
CA LEU A 62 10.56 3.28 8.46
C LEU A 62 12.06 3.07 8.28
N ARG A 63 12.47 2.46 7.17
CA ARG A 63 13.89 2.22 6.87
C ARG A 63 14.64 3.53 6.71
N PHE A 64 14.04 4.49 6.00
CA PHE A 64 14.66 5.81 5.82
C PHE A 64 14.82 6.53 7.15
N ALA A 65 13.82 6.44 8.03
CA ALA A 65 13.91 7.01 9.38
C ALA A 65 15.04 6.36 10.19
N ASP A 66 15.21 5.04 10.08
CA ASP A 66 16.26 4.31 10.78
C ASP A 66 17.67 4.72 10.35
N GLU A 67 17.84 5.22 9.14
CA GLU A 67 19.13 5.69 8.62
C GLU A 67 19.57 7.02 9.19
N GLN A 68 18.68 7.78 9.85
CA GLN A 68 19.01 9.09 10.38
C GLN A 68 19.87 8.97 11.64
N SER A 69 20.80 9.91 11.80
CA SER A 69 21.83 9.85 12.84
C SER A 69 21.34 10.25 14.23
N SER A 70 20.34 11.13 14.32
CA SER A 70 19.81 11.59 15.60
C SER A 70 18.39 11.11 15.84
N ARG A 71 18.02 11.01 17.11
CA ARG A 71 16.67 10.60 17.51
C ARG A 71 15.60 11.55 17.00
N ILE A 72 15.88 12.86 17.08
CA ILE A 72 14.93 13.89 16.60
C ILE A 72 14.73 13.77 15.09
N GLU A 73 15.81 13.58 14.33
CA GLU A 73 15.72 13.39 12.89
C GLU A 73 14.96 12.13 12.52
N ARG A 74 15.16 11.03 13.25
CA ARG A 74 14.39 9.79 13.03
C ARG A 74 12.90 10.01 13.23
N ILE A 75 12.51 10.71 14.29
CA ILE A 75 11.10 11.00 14.56
C ILE A 75 10.52 11.90 13.47
N LYS A 76 11.22 12.96 13.07
CA LYS A 76 10.76 13.87 12.01
C LYS A 76 10.56 13.15 10.68
N VAL A 77 11.54 12.35 10.29
CA VAL A 77 11.50 11.60 9.04
C VAL A 77 10.39 10.56 9.07
N LEU A 78 10.20 9.87 10.20
CA LEU A 78 9.15 8.88 10.36
C LEU A 78 7.76 9.51 10.21
N VAL A 79 7.49 10.60 10.93
CA VAL A 79 6.20 11.30 10.88
C VAL A 79 5.93 11.82 9.47
N SER A 80 6.92 12.49 8.88
CA SER A 80 6.81 13.03 7.52
C SER A 80 6.55 11.92 6.49
N GLY A 81 7.28 10.80 6.61
CA GLY A 81 7.12 9.66 5.72
C GLY A 81 5.74 8.99 5.84
N MET A 82 5.23 8.86 7.07
CA MET A 82 3.90 8.29 7.29
C MET A 82 2.80 9.20 6.73
N ILE A 83 2.92 10.51 6.90
CA ILE A 83 1.99 11.47 6.31
C ILE A 83 2.00 11.34 4.79
N THR A 84 3.17 11.30 4.19
CA THR A 84 3.32 11.17 2.73
C THR A 84 2.74 9.85 2.24
N ALA A 85 3.01 8.74 2.92
CA ALA A 85 2.53 7.41 2.51
C ALA A 85 1.00 7.31 2.50
N HIS A 86 0.32 8.08 3.35
CA HIS A 86 -1.15 8.01 3.49
C HIS A 86 -1.89 9.21 2.89
N SER A 87 -1.20 10.26 2.44
CA SER A 87 -1.85 11.51 2.03
C SER A 87 -2.56 11.42 0.67
N ASN A 88 -2.05 10.63 -0.27
CA ASN A 88 -2.63 10.52 -1.61
C ASN A 88 -3.92 9.69 -1.62
N HIS A 89 -4.00 8.71 -0.74
CA HIS A 89 -5.14 7.79 -0.65
C HIS A 89 -5.50 7.58 0.82
N PRO A 90 -6.16 8.58 1.46
CA PRO A 90 -6.34 8.58 2.92
C PRO A 90 -7.20 7.44 3.45
N SER A 91 -8.13 6.92 2.65
CA SER A 91 -9.00 5.82 3.07
C SER A 91 -8.52 4.44 2.63
N LEU A 92 -7.45 4.37 1.82
CA LEU A 92 -7.00 3.11 1.22
C LEU A 92 -6.64 2.05 2.27
N HIS A 93 -5.90 2.44 3.30
CA HIS A 93 -5.49 1.52 4.35
C HIS A 93 -6.70 0.87 5.02
N ARG A 94 -7.71 1.68 5.37
CA ARG A 94 -8.95 1.20 5.98
C ARG A 94 -9.70 0.25 5.05
N VAL A 95 -9.86 0.63 3.78
CA VAL A 95 -10.57 -0.20 2.79
C VAL A 95 -9.88 -1.55 2.61
N LEU A 96 -8.56 -1.55 2.51
CA LEU A 96 -7.78 -2.78 2.37
C LEU A 96 -7.93 -3.71 3.59
N LEU A 97 -8.04 -3.14 4.79
CA LEU A 97 -8.17 -3.92 6.02
C LEU A 97 -9.61 -4.37 6.29
N GLU A 98 -10.60 -3.52 6.01
CA GLU A 98 -11.97 -3.74 6.46
C GLU A 98 -12.90 -4.28 5.38
N GLU A 99 -12.72 -3.87 4.12
CA GLU A 99 -13.69 -4.18 3.06
C GLU A 99 -13.23 -5.29 2.13
N VAL A 100 -11.93 -5.41 1.88
CA VAL A 100 -11.41 -6.36 0.90
C VAL A 100 -11.35 -7.76 1.47
N PRO A 101 -11.90 -8.77 0.75
CA PRO A 101 -11.78 -10.18 1.17
C PRO A 101 -10.32 -10.61 1.20
N ARG A 102 -9.93 -11.31 2.26
CA ARG A 102 -8.54 -11.72 2.43
C ARG A 102 -8.29 -13.09 1.87
N GLY A 103 -7.56 -13.13 0.75
CA GLY A 103 -7.01 -14.36 0.24
C GLY A 103 -5.77 -14.79 1.02
N LYS A 104 -5.29 -15.99 0.71
CA LYS A 104 -4.12 -16.60 1.37
C LYS A 104 -2.85 -15.75 1.19
N ILE A 105 -2.66 -15.21 -0.02
CA ILE A 105 -1.48 -14.38 -0.34
C ILE A 105 -1.55 -13.05 0.41
N ALA A 106 -2.73 -12.42 0.48
CA ALA A 106 -2.91 -11.17 1.21
C ALA A 106 -2.63 -11.33 2.70
N LYS A 107 -3.05 -12.44 3.30
CA LYS A 107 -2.73 -12.76 4.71
C LYS A 107 -1.24 -12.93 4.93
N SER A 108 -0.56 -13.62 4.03
CA SER A 108 0.89 -13.82 4.08
C SER A 108 1.64 -12.50 3.96
N LEU A 109 1.23 -11.64 3.01
CA LEU A 109 1.81 -10.31 2.84
C LEU A 109 1.66 -9.46 4.11
N GLN A 110 0.48 -9.50 4.72
CA GLN A 110 0.21 -8.76 5.95
C GLN A 110 1.05 -9.26 7.11
N GLN A 111 1.17 -10.57 7.28
CA GLN A 111 2.00 -11.15 8.35
C GLN A 111 3.47 -10.78 8.19
N ASN A 112 3.99 -10.84 6.97
CA ASN A 112 5.35 -10.45 6.68
C ASN A 112 5.57 -8.96 6.93
N PHE A 113 4.62 -8.12 6.52
CA PHE A 113 4.65 -6.69 6.76
C PHE A 113 4.67 -6.39 8.27
N GLU A 114 3.77 -6.98 9.05
CA GLU A 114 3.68 -6.75 10.48
C GLU A 114 4.96 -7.14 11.21
N ARG A 115 5.56 -8.27 10.83
CA ARG A 115 6.82 -8.73 11.41
C ARG A 115 7.93 -7.72 11.17
N GLU A 116 8.10 -7.26 9.95
CA GLU A 116 9.12 -6.28 9.60
C GLU A 116 8.82 -4.92 10.20
N TYR A 117 7.54 -4.50 10.20
CA TYR A 117 7.10 -3.24 10.79
C TYR A 117 7.47 -3.18 12.28
N TRP A 118 7.11 -4.20 13.05
CA TRP A 118 7.40 -4.21 14.48
C TRP A 118 8.89 -4.29 14.76
N SER A 119 9.65 -5.02 13.95
CA SER A 119 11.10 -5.08 14.07
C SER A 119 11.74 -3.71 13.89
N LEU A 120 11.37 -3.02 12.82
CA LEU A 120 11.89 -1.67 12.51
C LEU A 120 11.42 -0.64 13.53
N PHE A 121 10.14 -0.68 13.90
CA PHE A 121 9.57 0.25 14.88
C PHE A 121 10.25 0.11 16.23
N THR A 122 10.43 -1.12 16.71
CA THR A 122 11.14 -1.39 17.97
C THR A 122 12.56 -0.84 17.91
N LYS A 123 13.26 -1.06 16.81
CA LYS A 123 14.60 -0.53 16.60
C LYS A 123 14.64 0.99 16.68
N LEU A 124 13.68 1.66 16.07
CA LEU A 124 13.60 3.12 16.07
C LEU A 124 13.37 3.70 17.47
N ILE A 125 12.50 3.10 18.28
CA ILE A 125 12.18 3.62 19.61
C ILE A 125 13.22 3.24 20.66
N THR A 126 14.01 2.19 20.44
CA THR A 126 15.05 1.75 21.38
C THR A 126 16.44 2.28 21.03
N ALA A 127 16.64 2.75 19.82
CA ALA A 127 17.93 3.32 19.40
C ALA A 127 18.19 4.67 20.06
N ASN A 128 19.40 4.85 20.52
CA ASN A 128 19.85 6.10 21.14
C ASN A 128 20.44 7.02 20.12
#